data_05f919d3ce96ccd80525e02e70108773
#
_entry.id   05f919d3ce96ccd80525e02e70108773
#
_cell.length_a   1.000
_cell.length_b   1.000
_cell.length_c   1.000
_cell.angle_alpha   90.00
_cell.angle_beta   90.00
_cell.angle_gamma   90.00
#
_symmetry.space_group_name_H-M   'P 1'
#
loop_
_entity.id
_entity.type
_entity.pdbx_description
1 polymer ?
#
loop_
_entity_poly.entity_id
_entity_poly.type
_entity_poly.pdbx_seq_one_letter_code
_entity_poly.pdbx_strand_id
1 'polypeptide(L)'
;MTSRFLLSALVVAQAAVSVQAEGGTDLVDLALPFVGTDNTREVSHGNLYPCISRPWGMHAWTPQTRSAGQGWLYDWKDQKFLGLHQTHQPSPWIGDYGQFTVMATTGDVRFSEEERACWFSHKTELATPAQYKVYLAEYDTWMEVAPTDRAAMIRVTYPKADSPRFVFDALDGDAEVNVDRERGRIFGYTTRRFVRWNESAENRTKFRNWFVIQSDRPFTEVHLESGERKGAVVTFAPTKKNEQVSFRVASSFIDLGQAERNLQELGNGDFDSVLQEGRRVWNEDLGRVSVTGGSADEQRMFYTCLYRSLLLPRKLHELDAGGRPVHQSPYGKGVCSGVYYADTGYWDAFRALCPLLNLVYPETGRDIIAGMD
;
A
#
# COMPACT_ATOMS: atom_id res chain seq x y z
N MET A 1 11.26 -25.70 -61.72
CA MET A 1 10.06 -25.87 -60.87
C MET A 1 10.33 -25.19 -59.55
N THR A 2 9.95 -23.94 -59.45
CA THR A 2 10.17 -23.09 -58.26
C THR A 2 8.82 -22.85 -57.60
N SER A 3 8.62 -23.48 -56.45
CA SER A 3 7.42 -23.32 -55.64
C SER A 3 7.56 -22.06 -54.73
N ARG A 4 6.73 -21.06 -54.97
CA ARG A 4 6.61 -19.87 -54.13
C ARG A 4 5.61 -20.16 -53.00
N PHE A 5 6.08 -20.19 -51.74
CA PHE A 5 5.21 -20.12 -50.57
C PHE A 5 4.81 -18.66 -50.31
N LEU A 6 3.52 -18.38 -50.48
CA LEU A 6 2.90 -17.14 -50.04
C LEU A 6 2.62 -17.25 -48.51
N LEU A 7 3.31 -16.47 -47.72
CA LEU A 7 2.97 -16.25 -46.33
C LEU A 7 1.87 -15.18 -46.27
N SER A 8 0.64 -15.58 -45.94
CA SER A 8 -0.44 -14.65 -45.65
C SER A 8 -0.30 -14.16 -44.21
N ALA A 9 0.13 -12.92 -44.03
CA ALA A 9 0.12 -12.25 -42.73
C ALA A 9 -1.34 -11.91 -42.35
N LEU A 10 -1.87 -12.56 -41.33
CA LEU A 10 -3.14 -12.22 -40.73
C LEU A 10 -2.94 -11.00 -39.85
N VAL A 11 -3.35 -9.82 -40.31
CA VAL A 11 -3.43 -8.61 -39.49
C VAL A 11 -4.71 -8.71 -38.67
N VAL A 12 -4.56 -9.07 -37.38
CA VAL A 12 -5.66 -8.94 -36.41
C VAL A 12 -5.75 -7.47 -36.00
N ALA A 13 -6.72 -6.77 -36.57
CA ALA A 13 -7.09 -5.44 -36.10
C ALA A 13 -7.74 -5.56 -34.73
N GLN A 14 -7.05 -5.12 -33.69
CA GLN A 14 -7.66 -4.93 -32.38
C GLN A 14 -8.62 -3.74 -32.45
N ALA A 15 -9.90 -4.04 -32.59
CA ALA A 15 -10.95 -3.07 -32.31
C ALA A 15 -11.08 -2.95 -30.80
N ALA A 16 -10.59 -1.86 -30.21
CA ALA A 16 -10.93 -1.49 -28.86
C ALA A 16 -12.44 -1.16 -28.84
N VAL A 17 -13.25 -2.12 -28.44
CA VAL A 17 -14.66 -1.87 -28.12
C VAL A 17 -14.67 -1.26 -26.72
N SER A 18 -14.75 0.06 -26.67
CA SER A 18 -15.12 0.77 -25.43
C SER A 18 -16.61 0.52 -25.17
N VAL A 19 -16.92 -0.47 -24.39
CA VAL A 19 -18.27 -0.62 -23.82
C VAL A 19 -18.34 0.33 -22.65
N GLN A 20 -18.93 1.51 -22.85
CA GLN A 20 -19.44 2.33 -21.76
C GLN A 20 -20.56 1.53 -21.09
N ALA A 21 -20.36 1.14 -19.85
CA ALA A 21 -21.40 0.57 -19.00
C ALA A 21 -22.44 1.67 -18.74
N GLU A 22 -23.61 1.55 -19.29
CA GLU A 22 -24.78 2.34 -18.90
C GLU A 22 -25.07 2.05 -17.42
N GLY A 23 -24.85 3.04 -16.53
CA GLY A 23 -25.29 3.02 -15.12
C GLY A 23 -24.66 1.94 -14.25
N GLY A 24 -23.45 1.46 -14.57
CA GLY A 24 -22.84 0.30 -13.93
C GLY A 24 -22.07 0.63 -12.65
N THR A 25 -22.12 -0.27 -11.70
CA THR A 25 -21.23 -0.33 -10.53
C THR A 25 -19.78 -0.28 -11.00
N ASP A 26 -18.96 0.60 -10.40
CA ASP A 26 -17.52 0.62 -10.65
C ASP A 26 -16.91 -0.75 -10.33
N LEU A 27 -16.04 -1.28 -11.18
CA LEU A 27 -15.43 -2.60 -11.00
C LEU A 27 -14.58 -2.67 -9.73
N VAL A 28 -13.99 -1.54 -9.35
CA VAL A 28 -13.23 -1.41 -8.10
C VAL A 28 -14.10 -1.71 -6.87
N ASP A 29 -15.40 -1.50 -6.92
CA ASP A 29 -16.32 -1.80 -5.82
C ASP A 29 -16.75 -3.28 -5.78
N LEU A 30 -16.50 -4.02 -6.85
CA LEU A 30 -16.68 -5.47 -6.89
C LEU A 30 -15.49 -6.23 -6.30
N ALA A 31 -14.30 -5.62 -6.26
CA ALA A 31 -13.12 -6.20 -5.66
C ALA A 31 -13.12 -5.98 -4.14
N LEU A 32 -13.18 -7.07 -3.37
CA LEU A 32 -13.38 -7.06 -1.93
C LEU A 32 -12.07 -7.42 -1.17
N PRO A 33 -11.29 -6.43 -0.69
CA PRO A 33 -10.04 -6.69 0.02
C PRO A 33 -10.18 -7.52 1.30
N PHE A 34 -11.36 -7.53 1.94
CA PHE A 34 -11.63 -8.32 3.14
C PHE A 34 -11.79 -9.83 2.89
N VAL A 35 -12.04 -10.27 1.66
CA VAL A 35 -12.11 -11.69 1.34
C VAL A 35 -10.79 -12.38 1.68
N GLY A 36 -10.83 -13.44 2.49
CA GLY A 36 -9.64 -14.19 2.93
C GLY A 36 -8.94 -13.61 4.16
N THR A 37 -9.57 -12.69 4.91
CA THR A 37 -9.01 -12.10 6.14
C THR A 37 -9.57 -12.72 7.43
N ASP A 38 -10.58 -13.58 7.35
CA ASP A 38 -11.02 -14.42 8.46
C ASP A 38 -10.12 -15.66 8.56
N ASN A 39 -9.03 -15.50 9.32
CA ASN A 39 -7.97 -16.49 9.38
C ASN A 39 -8.30 -17.62 10.33
N THR A 40 -8.11 -18.87 9.88
CA THR A 40 -8.14 -20.04 10.75
C THR A 40 -6.93 -20.93 10.50
N ARG A 41 -6.42 -21.55 11.58
CA ARG A 41 -5.35 -22.54 11.45
C ARG A 41 -5.87 -23.90 10.97
N GLU A 42 -7.13 -24.19 11.20
CA GLU A 42 -7.73 -25.53 10.98
C GLU A 42 -7.91 -25.86 9.51
N VAL A 43 -8.25 -24.87 8.69
CA VAL A 43 -8.59 -25.09 7.28
C VAL A 43 -7.64 -24.42 6.29
N SER A 44 -6.52 -23.91 6.75
CA SER A 44 -5.49 -23.31 5.89
C SER A 44 -6.04 -22.30 4.86
N HIS A 45 -7.08 -21.56 5.25
CA HIS A 45 -7.64 -20.50 4.44
C HIS A 45 -7.44 -19.15 5.09
N GLY A 46 -7.63 -18.10 4.35
CA GLY A 46 -7.31 -16.76 4.80
C GLY A 46 -5.85 -16.44 4.62
N ASN A 47 -5.19 -16.00 5.67
CA ASN A 47 -3.79 -15.55 5.67
C ASN A 47 -3.55 -14.35 4.74
N LEU A 48 -4.55 -13.49 4.57
CA LEU A 48 -4.49 -12.30 3.74
C LEU A 48 -4.75 -11.05 4.57
N TYR A 49 -4.25 -9.91 4.10
CA TYR A 49 -4.64 -8.60 4.61
C TYR A 49 -5.58 -7.90 3.62
N PRO A 50 -6.40 -6.95 4.07
CA PRO A 50 -6.93 -5.94 3.17
C PRO A 50 -5.74 -5.15 2.62
N CYS A 51 -5.44 -5.32 1.33
CA CYS A 51 -4.24 -4.73 0.70
C CYS A 51 -4.66 -3.56 -0.19
N ILE A 52 -4.51 -2.34 0.31
CA ILE A 52 -4.87 -1.13 -0.43
C ILE A 52 -3.62 -0.61 -1.13
N SER A 53 -3.61 -0.65 -2.46
CA SER A 53 -2.46 -0.35 -3.29
C SER A 53 -2.90 0.08 -4.68
N ARG A 54 -1.98 0.58 -5.51
CA ARG A 54 -2.13 0.58 -6.96
C ARG A 54 -1.85 -0.82 -7.53
N PRO A 55 -2.30 -1.14 -8.74
CA PRO A 55 -1.85 -2.35 -9.43
C PRO A 55 -0.32 -2.38 -9.49
N TRP A 56 0.27 -3.47 -8.98
CA TRP A 56 1.73 -3.63 -8.85
C TRP A 56 2.45 -2.51 -8.09
N GLY A 57 1.75 -1.71 -7.29
CA GLY A 57 2.33 -0.58 -6.56
C GLY A 57 3.48 -1.00 -5.64
N MET A 58 4.46 -0.10 -5.44
CA MET A 58 5.62 -0.34 -4.58
C MET A 58 5.21 -0.61 -3.14
N HIS A 59 4.21 0.13 -2.65
CA HIS A 59 3.69 0.00 -1.30
C HIS A 59 2.22 -0.39 -1.30
N ALA A 60 1.82 -1.02 -0.21
CA ALA A 60 0.43 -1.23 0.13
C ALA A 60 0.16 -0.73 1.55
N TRP A 61 -1.09 -0.44 1.83
CA TRP A 61 -1.57 -0.07 3.14
C TRP A 61 -2.55 -1.12 3.64
N THR A 62 -2.44 -1.46 4.90
CA THR A 62 -3.36 -2.40 5.55
C THR A 62 -3.72 -1.91 6.94
N PRO A 63 -4.96 -2.13 7.42
CA PRO A 63 -5.26 -1.96 8.83
C PRO A 63 -4.41 -2.92 9.66
N GLN A 64 -3.95 -2.45 10.80
CA GLN A 64 -3.27 -3.27 11.79
C GLN A 64 -4.21 -3.48 12.97
N THR A 65 -4.52 -4.75 13.27
CA THR A 65 -5.34 -5.17 14.42
C THR A 65 -4.58 -6.04 15.40
N ARG A 66 -3.39 -6.50 15.01
CA ARG A 66 -2.48 -7.33 15.82
C ARG A 66 -1.08 -6.73 15.84
N SER A 67 -0.29 -7.12 16.84
CA SER A 67 1.10 -6.67 16.93
C SER A 67 1.88 -7.02 15.66
N ALA A 68 2.64 -6.04 15.15
CA ALA A 68 3.48 -6.21 13.97
C ALA A 68 4.51 -7.35 14.09
N GLY A 69 4.88 -7.74 15.30
CA GLY A 69 5.78 -8.87 15.56
C GLY A 69 5.20 -10.25 15.25
N GLN A 70 3.88 -10.36 15.08
CA GLN A 70 3.22 -11.66 14.85
C GLN A 70 3.09 -12.01 13.35
N GLY A 71 3.35 -11.09 12.44
CA GLY A 71 3.21 -11.27 10.99
C GLY A 71 1.77 -11.24 10.48
N TRP A 72 0.78 -11.65 11.24
CA TRP A 72 -0.64 -11.50 10.92
C TRP A 72 -1.12 -10.14 11.38
N LEU A 73 -1.01 -9.14 10.55
CA LEU A 73 -1.32 -7.76 10.90
C LEU A 73 -2.82 -7.50 11.08
N TYR A 74 -3.66 -8.25 10.40
CA TYR A 74 -5.10 -8.08 10.42
C TYR A 74 -5.82 -9.42 10.50
N ASP A 75 -6.88 -9.47 11.27
CA ASP A 75 -7.85 -10.58 11.29
C ASP A 75 -9.26 -10.00 11.41
N TRP A 76 -10.19 -10.52 10.59
CA TRP A 76 -11.59 -10.07 10.58
C TRP A 76 -12.29 -10.18 11.94
N LYS A 77 -11.84 -11.08 12.82
CA LYS A 77 -12.43 -11.28 14.16
C LYS A 77 -11.96 -10.27 15.19
N ASP A 78 -10.91 -9.51 14.88
CA ASP A 78 -10.36 -8.55 15.82
C ASP A 78 -11.26 -7.30 15.92
N GLN A 79 -11.23 -6.65 17.07
CA GLN A 79 -12.07 -5.49 17.37
C GLN A 79 -11.25 -4.26 17.79
N LYS A 80 -9.93 -4.38 17.79
CA LYS A 80 -9.02 -3.30 18.15
C LYS A 80 -8.17 -2.93 16.94
N PHE A 81 -8.19 -1.66 16.61
CA PHE A 81 -7.34 -1.06 15.58
C PHE A 81 -6.08 -0.48 16.23
N LEU A 82 -4.91 -0.78 15.70
CA LEU A 82 -3.62 -0.36 16.21
C LEU A 82 -2.93 0.68 15.30
N GLY A 83 -3.43 0.85 14.08
CA GLY A 83 -2.93 1.83 13.11
C GLY A 83 -3.11 1.41 11.66
N LEU A 84 -2.75 2.30 10.75
CA LEU A 84 -2.53 2.00 9.34
C LEU A 84 -1.08 1.62 9.13
N HIS A 85 -0.85 0.44 8.61
CA HIS A 85 0.47 -0.16 8.43
C HIS A 85 0.87 -0.12 6.95
N GLN A 86 2.05 0.43 6.65
CA GLN A 86 2.66 0.29 5.33
C GLN A 86 3.32 -1.08 5.22
N THR A 87 2.95 -1.83 4.19
CA THR A 87 3.42 -3.20 3.93
C THR A 87 3.83 -3.35 2.46
N HIS A 88 4.64 -4.36 2.17
CA HIS A 88 5.01 -4.76 0.81
C HIS A 88 4.43 -6.13 0.45
N GLN A 89 3.64 -6.72 1.35
CA GLN A 89 3.08 -8.05 1.17
C GLN A 89 1.55 -8.04 1.36
N PRO A 90 0.80 -8.83 0.57
CA PRO A 90 -0.63 -9.02 0.77
C PRO A 90 -0.92 -10.07 1.85
N SER A 91 0.11 -10.71 2.40
CA SER A 91 0.02 -11.73 3.45
C SER A 91 1.35 -11.89 4.19
N PRO A 92 1.37 -12.50 5.40
CA PRO A 92 2.61 -12.72 6.15
C PRO A 92 3.46 -13.88 5.63
N TRP A 93 3.12 -14.47 4.49
CA TRP A 93 3.64 -15.76 4.08
C TRP A 93 5.15 -15.77 3.81
N ILE A 94 5.65 -14.75 3.13
CA ILE A 94 7.06 -14.64 2.73
C ILE A 94 7.87 -13.62 3.54
N GLY A 95 7.29 -13.04 4.57
CA GLY A 95 7.90 -11.95 5.34
C GLY A 95 7.64 -10.59 4.71
N ASP A 96 8.16 -9.52 5.32
CA ASP A 96 7.99 -8.14 4.89
C ASP A 96 9.20 -7.29 5.31
N TYR A 97 9.34 -6.09 4.75
CA TYR A 97 10.51 -5.23 4.95
C TYR A 97 10.13 -3.75 4.86
N GLY A 98 10.89 -2.90 5.56
CA GLY A 98 10.70 -1.44 5.51
C GLY A 98 9.35 -0.97 6.02
N GLN A 99 8.80 -1.66 7.02
CA GLN A 99 7.47 -1.41 7.54
C GLN A 99 7.45 -0.26 8.54
N PHE A 100 6.33 0.44 8.61
CA PHE A 100 5.98 1.38 9.68
C PHE A 100 4.46 1.47 9.86
N THR A 101 4.03 2.02 10.98
CA THR A 101 2.61 2.22 11.29
C THR A 101 2.34 3.67 11.64
N VAL A 102 1.16 4.15 11.26
CA VAL A 102 0.68 5.48 11.63
C VAL A 102 -0.72 5.39 12.23
N MET A 103 -1.04 6.28 13.16
CA MET A 103 -2.35 6.31 13.80
C MET A 103 -2.75 7.71 14.24
N ALA A 104 -4.03 8.01 14.14
CA ALA A 104 -4.61 9.23 14.69
C ALA A 104 -5.16 8.96 16.10
N THR A 105 -4.88 9.85 17.04
CA THR A 105 -5.37 9.79 18.42
C THR A 105 -5.81 11.17 18.90
N THR A 106 -6.50 11.23 20.03
CA THR A 106 -6.84 12.47 20.73
C THR A 106 -6.54 12.32 22.22
N GLY A 107 -6.31 13.44 22.93
CA GLY A 107 -6.06 13.45 24.37
C GLY A 107 -4.61 13.17 24.73
N ASP A 108 -4.33 12.20 25.60
CA ASP A 108 -2.99 11.92 26.11
C ASP A 108 -2.04 11.39 25.02
N VAL A 109 -0.72 11.51 25.28
CA VAL A 109 0.30 10.88 24.44
C VAL A 109 0.22 9.36 24.63
N ARG A 110 0.01 8.65 23.51
CA ARG A 110 -0.07 7.17 23.48
C ARG A 110 0.75 6.67 22.30
N PHE A 111 1.87 6.05 22.56
CA PHE A 111 2.79 5.60 21.52
C PHE A 111 2.71 4.10 21.28
N SER A 112 2.76 3.28 22.34
CA SER A 112 2.77 1.83 22.18
C SER A 112 1.49 1.29 21.51
N GLU A 113 1.59 0.14 20.85
CA GLU A 113 0.44 -0.53 20.23
C GLU A 113 -0.70 -0.78 21.22
N GLU A 114 -0.37 -1.11 22.46
CA GLU A 114 -1.34 -1.38 23.53
C GLU A 114 -2.04 -0.10 23.99
N GLU A 115 -1.30 1.00 24.20
CA GLU A 115 -1.85 2.28 24.67
C GLU A 115 -2.73 2.94 23.63
N ARG A 116 -2.35 2.87 22.34
CA ARG A 116 -3.11 3.50 21.24
C ARG A 116 -4.23 2.64 20.69
N ALA A 117 -4.30 1.35 21.06
CA ALA A 117 -5.32 0.43 20.57
C ALA A 117 -6.74 0.97 20.77
N CYS A 118 -7.52 1.00 19.72
CA CYS A 118 -8.84 1.64 19.67
C CYS A 118 -9.91 0.67 19.17
N TRP A 119 -11.10 0.69 19.78
CA TRP A 119 -12.24 -0.06 19.27
C TRP A 119 -12.69 0.46 17.91
N PHE A 120 -12.97 -0.45 17.01
CA PHE A 120 -13.59 -0.17 15.72
C PHE A 120 -14.70 -1.18 15.40
N SER A 121 -15.44 -0.93 14.36
CA SER A 121 -16.50 -1.81 13.89
C SER A 121 -16.45 -1.97 12.38
N HIS A 122 -16.62 -3.18 11.89
CA HIS A 122 -16.73 -3.44 10.44
C HIS A 122 -17.92 -2.70 9.78
N LYS A 123 -18.92 -2.25 10.57
CA LYS A 123 -20.00 -1.38 10.05
C LYS A 123 -19.53 0.03 9.70
N THR A 124 -18.39 0.45 10.25
CA THR A 124 -17.76 1.75 10.03
C THR A 124 -16.35 1.60 9.44
N GLU A 125 -16.09 0.46 8.83
CA GLU A 125 -14.86 0.13 8.11
C GLU A 125 -15.18 -0.06 6.63
N LEU A 126 -14.35 0.49 5.76
CA LEU A 126 -14.46 0.34 4.31
C LEU A 126 -13.07 0.00 3.75
N ALA A 127 -13.00 -1.02 2.92
CA ALA A 127 -11.83 -1.31 2.10
C ALA A 127 -12.26 -1.55 0.65
N THR A 128 -11.65 -0.79 -0.25
CA THR A 128 -11.60 -1.05 -1.68
C THR A 128 -10.14 -1.13 -2.10
N PRO A 129 -9.78 -1.62 -3.29
CA PRO A 129 -8.40 -1.57 -3.76
C PRO A 129 -7.76 -0.16 -3.72
N ALA A 130 -8.57 0.90 -3.83
CA ALA A 130 -8.13 2.29 -3.90
C ALA A 130 -8.21 3.06 -2.57
N GLN A 131 -8.90 2.53 -1.56
CA GLN A 131 -9.15 3.25 -0.30
C GLN A 131 -9.33 2.29 0.87
N TYR A 132 -8.80 2.69 2.02
CA TYR A 132 -9.24 2.21 3.32
C TYR A 132 -9.77 3.36 4.15
N LYS A 133 -10.82 3.10 4.94
CA LYS A 133 -11.44 4.06 5.85
C LYS A 133 -11.94 3.36 7.09
N VAL A 134 -11.73 3.97 8.27
CA VAL A 134 -12.17 3.42 9.56
C VAL A 134 -12.54 4.53 10.54
N TYR A 135 -13.54 4.25 11.38
CA TYR A 135 -13.88 5.08 12.52
C TYR A 135 -13.27 4.52 13.81
N LEU A 136 -12.54 5.36 14.53
CA LEU A 136 -11.82 5.08 15.77
C LEU A 136 -12.66 5.54 16.96
N ALA A 137 -13.30 4.62 17.65
CA ALA A 137 -14.37 4.91 18.60
C ALA A 137 -13.89 5.68 19.84
N GLU A 138 -12.74 5.33 20.45
CA GLU A 138 -12.20 6.03 21.62
C GLU A 138 -11.72 7.45 21.30
N TYR A 139 -11.36 7.71 20.03
CA TYR A 139 -10.84 9.00 19.59
C TYR A 139 -11.86 9.84 18.84
N ASP A 140 -13.07 9.31 18.61
CA ASP A 140 -14.14 9.97 17.79
C ASP A 140 -13.60 10.49 16.45
N THR A 141 -12.73 9.71 15.81
CA THR A 141 -11.91 10.15 14.67
C THR A 141 -12.07 9.20 13.47
N TRP A 142 -12.20 9.76 12.28
CA TRP A 142 -12.09 8.99 11.04
C TRP A 142 -10.67 9.03 10.51
N MET A 143 -10.19 7.90 10.02
CA MET A 143 -8.90 7.78 9.36
C MET A 143 -9.07 7.10 7.99
N GLU A 144 -8.48 7.71 6.95
CA GLU A 144 -8.61 7.27 5.57
C GLU A 144 -7.25 7.28 4.88
N VAL A 145 -7.01 6.35 3.94
CA VAL A 145 -5.82 6.33 3.09
C VAL A 145 -6.18 6.04 1.64
N ALA A 146 -5.55 6.77 0.72
CA ALA A 146 -5.62 6.58 -0.74
C ALA A 146 -4.18 6.56 -1.31
N PRO A 147 -3.68 5.41 -1.82
CA PRO A 147 -2.31 5.26 -2.31
C PRO A 147 -2.14 5.63 -3.77
N THR A 148 -0.89 6.01 -4.13
CA THR A 148 -0.33 5.96 -5.47
C THR A 148 0.68 4.80 -5.58
N ASP A 149 1.55 4.78 -6.58
CA ASP A 149 2.57 3.73 -6.71
C ASP A 149 3.59 3.76 -5.56
N ARG A 150 4.06 4.97 -5.15
CA ARG A 150 5.16 5.19 -4.19
C ARG A 150 4.78 6.14 -3.06
N ALA A 151 3.58 6.70 -3.11
CA ALA A 151 3.08 7.63 -2.12
C ALA A 151 1.65 7.30 -1.68
N ALA A 152 1.12 8.07 -0.74
CA ALA A 152 -0.27 8.01 -0.32
C ALA A 152 -0.73 9.35 0.26
N MET A 153 -2.02 9.64 0.14
CA MET A 153 -2.68 10.63 0.97
C MET A 153 -3.37 9.93 2.14
N ILE A 154 -3.16 10.48 3.34
CA ILE A 154 -3.93 10.10 4.53
C ILE A 154 -4.76 11.31 4.94
N ARG A 155 -6.04 11.10 5.18
CA ARG A 155 -6.96 12.10 5.72
C ARG A 155 -7.45 11.66 7.07
N VAL A 156 -7.32 12.54 8.06
CA VAL A 156 -7.85 12.34 9.41
C VAL A 156 -8.90 13.37 9.67
N THR A 157 -10.11 12.95 10.06
CA THR A 157 -11.20 13.85 10.46
C THR A 157 -11.34 13.75 11.96
N TYR A 158 -10.91 14.83 12.65
CA TYR A 158 -10.93 14.91 14.10
C TYR A 158 -12.27 15.43 14.64
N PRO A 159 -12.64 15.07 15.87
CA PRO A 159 -13.70 15.76 16.62
C PRO A 159 -13.24 17.17 17.03
N LYS A 160 -14.06 17.85 17.80
CA LYS A 160 -13.57 18.97 18.62
C LYS A 160 -12.63 18.38 19.69
N ALA A 161 -11.35 18.66 19.59
CA ALA A 161 -10.32 18.14 20.49
C ALA A 161 -9.29 19.22 20.83
N ASP A 162 -8.87 19.27 22.09
CA ASP A 162 -7.82 20.20 22.54
C ASP A 162 -6.43 19.70 22.16
N SER A 163 -6.26 18.37 22.02
CA SER A 163 -4.99 17.72 21.69
C SER A 163 -5.18 16.64 20.61
N PRO A 164 -5.47 17.02 19.35
CA PRO A 164 -5.47 16.09 18.23
C PRO A 164 -4.04 15.68 17.92
N ARG A 165 -3.78 14.36 17.76
CA ARG A 165 -2.44 13.81 17.64
C ARG A 165 -2.34 12.85 16.45
N PHE A 166 -1.11 12.73 15.94
CA PHE A 166 -0.75 11.73 14.96
C PHE A 166 0.51 10.99 15.44
N VAL A 167 0.44 9.67 15.42
CA VAL A 167 1.50 8.77 15.84
C VAL A 167 2.19 8.22 14.61
N PHE A 168 3.51 8.28 14.58
CA PHE A 168 4.38 7.55 13.66
C PHE A 168 5.21 6.55 14.47
N ASP A 169 5.17 5.29 14.08
CA ASP A 169 5.85 4.19 14.74
C ASP A 169 6.71 3.43 13.72
N ALA A 170 8.03 3.56 13.80
CA ALA A 170 8.98 2.85 12.96
C ALA A 170 9.12 1.37 13.32
N LEU A 171 8.38 0.93 14.33
CA LEU A 171 8.41 -0.42 14.87
C LEU A 171 9.78 -0.78 15.49
N ASP A 172 10.04 -2.07 15.65
CA ASP A 172 11.35 -2.56 16.10
C ASP A 172 12.32 -2.65 14.90
N GLY A 173 13.59 -2.43 15.16
CA GLY A 173 14.66 -2.44 14.15
C GLY A 173 15.50 -1.17 14.17
N ASP A 174 16.50 -1.11 13.29
CA ASP A 174 17.26 0.12 13.10
C ASP A 174 16.39 1.14 12.35
N ALA A 175 16.25 2.31 12.93
CA ALA A 175 15.45 3.39 12.36
C ALA A 175 16.03 4.75 12.76
N GLU A 176 15.76 5.74 11.94
CA GLU A 176 15.98 7.15 12.24
C GLU A 176 14.67 7.90 12.03
N VAL A 177 14.25 8.66 13.04
CA VAL A 177 13.01 9.45 13.01
C VAL A 177 13.34 10.89 13.37
N ASN A 178 13.13 11.78 12.44
CA ASN A 178 13.33 13.22 12.59
C ASN A 178 11.99 13.93 12.44
N VAL A 179 11.81 15.05 13.14
CA VAL A 179 10.60 15.86 13.06
C VAL A 179 10.97 17.33 12.84
N ASP A 180 10.46 17.91 11.77
CA ASP A 180 10.45 19.36 11.56
C ASP A 180 9.06 19.88 11.99
N ARG A 181 9.03 20.44 13.20
CA ARG A 181 7.82 20.92 13.84
C ARG A 181 7.14 22.05 13.06
N GLU A 182 7.94 23.00 12.57
CA GLU A 182 7.45 24.20 11.89
C GLU A 182 6.86 23.88 10.53
N ARG A 183 7.49 22.95 9.81
CA ARG A 183 7.01 22.49 8.52
C ARG A 183 5.95 21.37 8.62
N GLY A 184 5.68 20.86 9.82
CA GLY A 184 4.75 19.75 10.00
C GLY A 184 5.22 18.45 9.33
N ARG A 185 6.48 18.08 9.52
CA ARG A 185 7.12 17.01 8.76
C ARG A 185 7.76 15.97 9.66
N ILE A 186 7.56 14.68 9.34
CA ILE A 186 8.24 13.53 9.95
C ILE A 186 9.00 12.82 8.83
N PHE A 187 10.29 12.52 9.03
CA PHE A 187 11.12 11.90 7.99
C PHE A 187 12.26 11.09 8.59
N GLY A 188 12.80 10.17 7.80
CA GLY A 188 13.89 9.31 8.22
C GLY A 188 13.90 8.00 7.44
N TYR A 189 14.28 6.91 8.11
CA TYR A 189 14.23 5.57 7.54
C TYR A 189 13.84 4.52 8.59
N THR A 190 13.37 3.39 8.12
CA THR A 190 13.19 2.17 8.90
C THR A 190 13.80 0.97 8.17
N THR A 191 14.35 0.05 8.95
CA THR A 191 14.84 -1.24 8.44
C THR A 191 14.00 -2.40 8.94
N ARG A 192 12.83 -2.10 9.54
CA ARG A 192 11.95 -3.12 10.10
C ARG A 192 11.71 -4.23 9.08
N ARG A 193 11.97 -5.47 9.50
CA ARG A 193 11.72 -6.68 8.71
C ARG A 193 10.93 -7.67 9.55
N PHE A 194 9.96 -8.28 8.92
CA PHE A 194 9.36 -9.50 9.42
C PHE A 194 9.90 -10.66 8.57
N VAL A 195 10.65 -11.57 9.19
CA VAL A 195 11.24 -12.72 8.51
C VAL A 195 10.63 -13.99 9.10
N ARG A 196 10.00 -14.79 8.28
CA ARG A 196 9.35 -16.03 8.71
C ARG A 196 10.31 -17.23 8.82
N TRP A 197 11.41 -17.19 8.05
CA TRP A 197 12.39 -18.27 7.98
C TRP A 197 13.74 -17.78 8.51
N ASN A 198 14.51 -18.67 9.14
CA ASN A 198 15.83 -18.33 9.67
C ASN A 198 16.77 -17.83 8.56
N GLU A 199 16.82 -16.53 8.34
CA GLU A 199 17.89 -15.91 7.58
C GLU A 199 19.11 -15.72 8.48
N SER A 200 20.30 -16.11 8.01
CA SER A 200 21.53 -15.80 8.70
C SER A 200 21.72 -14.28 8.80
N ALA A 201 22.31 -13.82 9.90
CA ALA A 201 22.56 -12.38 10.12
C ALA A 201 23.40 -11.73 8.99
N GLU A 202 24.18 -12.51 8.26
CA GLU A 202 25.02 -12.08 7.14
C GLU A 202 24.21 -11.71 5.89
N ASN A 203 23.04 -12.30 5.68
CA ASN A 203 22.14 -12.01 4.56
C ASN A 203 21.16 -10.85 4.86
N ARG A 204 21.28 -10.22 6.02
CA ARG A 204 20.48 -9.03 6.32
C ARG A 204 20.95 -7.89 5.43
N THR A 205 20.30 -7.74 4.30
CA THR A 205 20.50 -6.56 3.47
C THR A 205 20.25 -5.32 4.32
N LYS A 206 21.15 -4.35 4.25
CA LYS A 206 20.99 -3.02 4.88
C LYS A 206 19.93 -2.20 4.12
N PHE A 207 18.83 -2.83 3.79
CA PHE A 207 17.77 -2.26 3.00
C PHE A 207 16.97 -1.32 3.89
N ARG A 208 16.96 -0.05 3.53
CA ARG A 208 16.25 1.02 4.23
C ARG A 208 15.05 1.44 3.44
N ASN A 209 13.91 1.54 4.10
CA ASN A 209 12.78 2.27 3.58
C ASN A 209 12.83 3.69 4.13
N TRP A 210 13.26 4.63 3.31
CA TRP A 210 13.25 6.04 3.59
C TRP A 210 11.83 6.56 3.46
N PHE A 211 11.39 7.35 4.42
CA PHE A 211 10.03 7.88 4.42
C PHE A 211 10.01 9.39 4.64
N VAL A 212 8.99 10.02 4.11
CA VAL A 212 8.61 11.40 4.38
C VAL A 212 7.10 11.49 4.56
N ILE A 213 6.67 12.13 5.64
CA ILE A 213 5.28 12.42 5.95
C ILE A 213 5.16 13.91 6.13
N GLN A 214 4.38 14.56 5.27
CA GLN A 214 4.16 15.99 5.26
C GLN A 214 2.71 16.27 5.63
N SER A 215 2.48 16.92 6.77
CA SER A 215 1.18 17.43 7.19
C SER A 215 0.84 18.74 6.46
N ASP A 216 -0.45 19.00 6.29
CA ASP A 216 -0.95 20.28 5.75
C ASP A 216 -0.83 21.45 6.75
N ARG A 217 -0.37 21.20 7.98
CA ARG A 217 -0.18 22.20 9.04
C ARG A 217 0.99 21.85 9.96
N PRO A 218 1.57 22.84 10.68
CA PRO A 218 2.65 22.62 11.63
C PRO A 218 2.18 21.84 12.86
N PHE A 219 3.14 21.28 13.58
CA PHE A 219 2.91 20.64 14.89
C PHE A 219 3.07 21.67 16.03
N THR A 220 2.23 21.58 17.04
CA THR A 220 2.33 22.42 18.26
C THR A 220 3.26 21.80 19.29
N GLU A 221 3.28 20.44 19.36
CA GLU A 221 4.14 19.68 20.25
C GLU A 221 4.68 18.45 19.52
N VAL A 222 5.82 17.97 19.97
CA VAL A 222 6.49 16.75 19.46
C VAL A 222 6.99 15.95 20.65
N HIS A 223 6.56 14.69 20.73
CA HIS A 223 7.13 13.69 21.63
C HIS A 223 7.86 12.65 20.81
N LEU A 224 9.17 12.51 21.00
CA LEU A 224 10.01 11.53 20.31
C LEU A 224 10.23 10.31 21.20
N GLU A 225 10.00 9.15 20.63
CA GLU A 225 10.36 7.87 21.20
C GLU A 225 11.71 7.41 20.67
N SER A 226 12.65 7.14 21.59
CA SER A 226 14.05 6.83 21.27
C SER A 226 14.53 5.50 21.86
N GLY A 227 13.62 4.67 22.40
CA GLY A 227 13.91 3.35 22.96
C GLY A 227 14.16 2.28 21.90
N GLU A 228 13.80 1.03 22.20
CA GLU A 228 13.87 -0.09 21.27
C GLU A 228 12.98 0.12 20.03
N ARG A 229 11.83 0.76 20.23
CA ARG A 229 10.97 1.26 19.15
C ARG A 229 11.18 2.77 19.02
N LYS A 230 11.42 3.22 17.81
CA LYS A 230 11.58 4.64 17.51
C LYS A 230 10.33 5.17 16.83
N GLY A 231 9.98 6.40 17.14
CA GLY A 231 8.81 7.02 16.56
C GLY A 231 8.58 8.44 17.05
N ALA A 232 7.42 8.97 16.72
CA ALA A 232 7.00 10.30 17.13
C ALA A 232 5.49 10.35 17.39
N VAL A 233 5.10 11.08 18.42
CA VAL A 233 3.72 11.54 18.59
C VAL A 233 3.72 13.06 18.40
N VAL A 234 3.05 13.52 17.36
CA VAL A 234 2.93 14.95 17.07
C VAL A 234 1.54 15.44 17.42
N THR A 235 1.46 16.64 17.97
CA THR A 235 0.21 17.29 18.35
C THR A 235 -0.06 18.47 17.43
N PHE A 236 -1.30 18.69 17.07
CA PHE A 236 -1.76 19.86 16.31
C PHE A 236 -2.42 20.88 17.22
N ALA A 237 -2.65 22.07 16.70
CA ALA A 237 -3.54 23.04 17.32
C ALA A 237 -4.93 22.42 17.53
N PRO A 238 -5.67 22.87 18.56
CA PRO A 238 -7.03 22.37 18.84
C PRO A 238 -7.91 22.38 17.60
N THR A 239 -8.68 21.32 17.41
CA THR A 239 -9.57 21.15 16.25
C THR A 239 -11.02 21.50 16.59
N LYS A 240 -11.74 21.94 15.57
CA LYS A 240 -13.21 22.01 15.57
C LYS A 240 -13.80 20.65 15.22
N LYS A 241 -15.09 20.48 15.46
CA LYS A 241 -15.80 19.26 15.07
C LYS A 241 -15.69 19.02 13.55
N ASN A 242 -15.31 17.81 13.16
CA ASN A 242 -15.13 17.39 11.78
C ASN A 242 -13.99 18.13 11.03
N GLU A 243 -13.02 18.67 11.76
CA GLU A 243 -11.87 19.30 11.14
C GLU A 243 -10.92 18.26 10.56
N GLN A 244 -10.51 18.48 9.33
CA GLN A 244 -9.64 17.56 8.62
C GLN A 244 -8.17 17.99 8.69
N VAL A 245 -7.30 17.02 8.85
CA VAL A 245 -5.85 17.15 8.71
C VAL A 245 -5.40 16.15 7.65
N SER A 246 -4.67 16.62 6.65
CA SER A 246 -4.19 15.79 5.55
C SER A 246 -2.68 15.58 5.66
N PHE A 247 -2.26 14.36 5.31
CA PHE A 247 -0.86 13.98 5.27
C PHE A 247 -0.53 13.44 3.88
N ARG A 248 0.58 13.90 3.35
CA ARG A 248 1.22 13.38 2.15
C ARG A 248 2.36 12.47 2.60
N VAL A 249 2.32 11.21 2.24
CA VAL A 249 3.29 10.20 2.66
C VAL A 249 3.97 9.63 1.43
N ALA A 250 5.29 9.52 1.45
CA ALA A 250 6.01 8.79 0.41
C ALA A 250 7.18 8.03 1.01
N SER A 251 7.61 7.00 0.30
CA SER A 251 8.74 6.18 0.67
C SER A 251 9.68 5.95 -0.51
N SER A 252 10.91 5.54 -0.21
CA SER A 252 11.94 5.20 -1.19
C SER A 252 12.89 4.16 -0.61
N PHE A 253 13.36 3.26 -1.45
CA PHE A 253 14.45 2.35 -1.09
C PHE A 253 15.83 2.88 -1.48
N ILE A 254 15.90 4.05 -2.11
CA ILE A 254 17.13 4.71 -2.56
C ILE A 254 17.67 5.62 -1.47
N ASP A 255 16.98 6.74 -1.22
CA ASP A 255 17.35 7.72 -0.20
C ASP A 255 16.16 8.64 0.14
N LEU A 256 16.39 9.55 1.11
CA LEU A 256 15.38 10.53 1.52
C LEU A 256 15.02 11.51 0.39
N GLY A 257 16.00 11.94 -0.41
CA GLY A 257 15.76 12.86 -1.53
C GLY A 257 14.86 12.21 -2.60
N GLN A 258 14.97 10.92 -2.80
CA GLN A 258 14.09 10.18 -3.68
C GLN A 258 12.68 9.99 -3.05
N ALA A 259 12.56 9.77 -1.74
CA ALA A 259 11.27 9.76 -1.07
C ALA A 259 10.55 11.12 -1.21
N GLU A 260 11.29 12.23 -1.11
CA GLU A 260 10.77 13.58 -1.38
C GLU A 260 10.30 13.76 -2.83
N ARG A 261 11.01 13.17 -3.78
CA ARG A 261 10.62 13.15 -5.19
C ARG A 261 9.35 12.35 -5.42
N ASN A 262 9.24 11.20 -4.76
CA ASN A 262 8.06 10.34 -4.86
C ASN A 262 6.79 11.01 -4.31
N LEU A 263 6.90 12.01 -3.40
CA LEU A 263 5.76 12.84 -3.00
C LEU A 263 5.12 13.60 -4.18
N GLN A 264 5.87 13.85 -5.25
CA GLN A 264 5.36 14.56 -6.44
C GLN A 264 4.31 13.74 -7.20
N GLU A 265 4.24 12.42 -6.99
CA GLU A 265 3.15 11.59 -7.54
C GLU A 265 1.75 12.06 -7.11
N LEU A 266 1.66 12.68 -5.94
CA LEU A 266 0.40 13.22 -5.41
C LEU A 266 -0.02 14.54 -6.10
N GLY A 267 0.83 15.13 -6.92
CA GLY A 267 0.57 16.41 -7.58
C GLY A 267 0.18 17.50 -6.59
N ASN A 268 -0.72 18.39 -6.99
CA ASN A 268 -1.35 19.39 -6.12
C ASN A 268 -2.77 18.98 -5.68
N GLY A 269 -3.13 17.72 -5.92
CA GLY A 269 -4.44 17.19 -5.59
C GLY A 269 -4.68 17.05 -4.08
N ASP A 270 -5.94 17.08 -3.72
CA ASP A 270 -6.42 16.72 -2.40
C ASP A 270 -6.64 15.20 -2.29
N PHE A 271 -7.11 14.74 -1.14
CA PHE A 271 -7.39 13.33 -0.89
C PHE A 271 -8.39 12.74 -1.91
N ASP A 272 -9.45 13.48 -2.21
CA ASP A 272 -10.52 12.97 -3.08
C ASP A 272 -10.04 12.85 -4.53
N SER A 273 -9.16 13.74 -5.00
CA SER A 273 -8.51 13.65 -6.32
C SER A 273 -7.63 12.40 -6.42
N VAL A 274 -6.82 12.12 -5.40
CA VAL A 274 -5.95 10.93 -5.37
C VAL A 274 -6.78 9.65 -5.33
N LEU A 275 -7.88 9.66 -4.56
CA LEU A 275 -8.81 8.53 -4.49
C LEU A 275 -9.49 8.29 -5.84
N GLN A 276 -10.00 9.34 -6.49
CA GLN A 276 -10.65 9.20 -7.80
C GLN A 276 -9.70 8.66 -8.85
N GLU A 277 -8.46 9.16 -8.89
CA GLU A 277 -7.44 8.62 -9.77
C GLU A 277 -7.12 7.15 -9.45
N GLY A 278 -7.13 6.76 -8.15
CA GLY A 278 -7.01 5.37 -7.72
C GLY A 278 -8.11 4.48 -8.27
N ARG A 279 -9.33 4.94 -8.17
CA ARG A 279 -10.51 4.24 -8.70
C ARG A 279 -10.43 4.11 -10.23
N ARG A 280 -10.03 5.20 -10.91
CA ARG A 280 -9.87 5.20 -12.37
C ARG A 280 -8.86 4.14 -12.83
N VAL A 281 -7.68 4.11 -12.22
CA VAL A 281 -6.62 3.15 -12.57
C VAL A 281 -7.09 1.71 -12.31
N TRP A 282 -7.73 1.44 -11.17
CA TRP A 282 -8.26 0.11 -10.90
C TRP A 282 -9.37 -0.30 -11.85
N ASN A 283 -10.30 0.61 -12.19
CA ASN A 283 -11.36 0.33 -13.14
C ASN A 283 -10.82 0.04 -14.55
N GLU A 284 -9.75 0.72 -14.96
CA GLU A 284 -9.08 0.47 -16.23
C GLU A 284 -8.43 -0.91 -16.25
N ASP A 285 -7.67 -1.28 -15.22
CA ASP A 285 -6.98 -2.56 -15.17
C ASP A 285 -7.96 -3.73 -14.97
N LEU A 286 -8.92 -3.61 -14.07
CA LEU A 286 -9.96 -4.63 -13.88
C LEU A 286 -10.84 -4.79 -15.12
N GLY A 287 -11.09 -3.69 -15.84
CA GLY A 287 -11.92 -3.66 -17.06
C GLY A 287 -11.30 -4.33 -18.29
N ARG A 288 -10.01 -4.70 -18.23
CA ARG A 288 -9.37 -5.50 -19.30
C ARG A 288 -9.99 -6.89 -19.45
N VAL A 289 -10.68 -7.38 -18.41
CA VAL A 289 -11.45 -8.62 -18.46
C VAL A 289 -12.89 -8.31 -18.08
N SER A 290 -13.81 -8.45 -19.04
CA SER A 290 -15.24 -8.27 -18.83
C SER A 290 -15.92 -9.62 -18.59
N VAL A 291 -16.70 -9.72 -17.53
CA VAL A 291 -17.48 -10.91 -17.18
C VAL A 291 -18.96 -10.54 -17.18
N THR A 292 -19.77 -11.35 -17.85
CA THR A 292 -21.22 -11.19 -17.91
C THR A 292 -21.92 -12.47 -17.44
N GLY A 293 -23.06 -12.32 -16.79
CA GLY A 293 -23.80 -13.45 -16.21
C GLY A 293 -23.31 -13.84 -14.81
N GLY A 294 -23.82 -14.94 -14.31
CA GLY A 294 -23.60 -15.37 -12.93
C GLY A 294 -24.33 -14.49 -11.90
N SER A 295 -24.18 -14.85 -10.63
CA SER A 295 -24.68 -14.07 -9.49
C SER A 295 -23.77 -12.88 -9.19
N ALA A 296 -24.27 -11.92 -8.43
CA ALA A 296 -23.48 -10.79 -7.95
C ALA A 296 -22.26 -11.24 -7.12
N ASP A 297 -22.37 -12.32 -6.36
CA ASP A 297 -21.28 -12.86 -5.55
C ASP A 297 -20.21 -13.55 -6.41
N GLU A 298 -20.59 -14.22 -7.50
CA GLU A 298 -19.64 -14.79 -8.46
C GLU A 298 -18.86 -13.68 -9.18
N GLN A 299 -19.52 -12.59 -9.56
CA GLN A 299 -18.85 -11.43 -10.15
C GLN A 299 -17.88 -10.76 -9.14
N ARG A 300 -18.31 -10.56 -7.87
CA ARG A 300 -17.43 -10.06 -6.81
C ARG A 300 -16.23 -10.97 -6.58
N MET A 301 -16.44 -12.28 -6.53
CA MET A 301 -15.35 -13.24 -6.39
C MET A 301 -14.36 -13.15 -7.55
N PHE A 302 -14.85 -13.07 -8.79
CA PHE A 302 -14.03 -12.93 -9.98
C PHE A 302 -13.14 -11.68 -9.91
N TYR A 303 -13.74 -10.50 -9.66
CA TYR A 303 -12.99 -9.24 -9.61
C TYR A 303 -12.09 -9.16 -8.37
N THR A 304 -12.44 -9.81 -7.27
CA THR A 304 -11.56 -9.96 -6.11
C THR A 304 -10.32 -10.80 -6.43
N CYS A 305 -10.48 -11.91 -7.14
CA CYS A 305 -9.36 -12.75 -7.58
C CYS A 305 -8.49 -12.00 -8.60
N LEU A 306 -9.10 -11.28 -9.55
CA LEU A 306 -8.36 -10.47 -10.52
C LEU A 306 -7.56 -9.35 -9.82
N TYR A 307 -8.18 -8.59 -8.93
CA TYR A 307 -7.49 -7.59 -8.10
C TYR A 307 -6.27 -8.19 -7.38
N ARG A 308 -6.40 -9.34 -6.74
CA ARG A 308 -5.28 -9.99 -6.05
C ARG A 308 -4.17 -10.43 -7.00
N SER A 309 -4.51 -10.82 -8.21
CA SER A 309 -3.54 -11.17 -9.26
C SER A 309 -2.71 -9.98 -9.73
N LEU A 310 -3.16 -8.74 -9.46
CA LEU A 310 -2.46 -7.51 -9.84
C LEU A 310 -1.67 -6.86 -8.67
N LEU A 311 -1.59 -7.53 -7.52
CA LEU A 311 -0.82 -7.03 -6.38
C LEU A 311 0.66 -7.40 -6.44
N LEU A 312 1.02 -8.46 -7.16
CA LEU A 312 2.38 -9.00 -7.28
C LEU A 312 2.69 -9.37 -8.75
N PRO A 313 3.96 -9.29 -9.17
CA PRO A 313 5.12 -8.74 -8.47
C PRO A 313 5.00 -7.23 -8.26
N ARG A 314 5.73 -6.67 -7.29
CA ARG A 314 5.71 -5.22 -7.01
C ARG A 314 6.74 -4.48 -7.83
N LYS A 315 6.38 -3.27 -8.27
CA LYS A 315 7.32 -2.29 -8.82
C LYS A 315 8.24 -1.82 -7.69
N LEU A 316 9.50 -2.13 -7.74
CA LEU A 316 10.50 -1.59 -6.82
C LEU A 316 11.43 -0.56 -7.49
N HIS A 317 11.17 -0.21 -8.74
CA HIS A 317 11.81 0.93 -9.38
C HIS A 317 11.07 2.23 -9.07
N GLU A 318 11.86 3.27 -8.98
CA GLU A 318 11.44 4.64 -8.72
C GLU A 318 11.78 5.49 -9.96
N LEU A 319 11.40 6.75 -9.99
CA LEU A 319 11.69 7.62 -11.13
C LEU A 319 12.72 8.67 -10.71
N ASP A 320 13.82 8.77 -11.45
CA ASP A 320 14.83 9.81 -11.25
C ASP A 320 14.30 11.21 -11.64
N ALA A 321 15.12 12.23 -11.50
CA ALA A 321 14.75 13.61 -11.87
C ALA A 321 14.38 13.79 -13.36
N GLY A 322 14.80 12.87 -14.21
CA GLY A 322 14.47 12.85 -15.64
C GLY A 322 13.29 11.94 -15.98
N GLY A 323 12.60 11.37 -14.97
CA GLY A 323 11.48 10.44 -15.17
C GLY A 323 11.92 9.03 -15.63
N ARG A 324 13.20 8.68 -15.50
CA ARG A 324 13.73 7.38 -15.91
C ARG A 324 13.67 6.39 -14.75
N PRO A 325 13.33 5.10 -14.98
CA PRO A 325 13.30 4.11 -13.92
C PRO A 325 14.72 3.84 -13.36
N VAL A 326 14.81 3.88 -12.03
CA VAL A 326 15.99 3.55 -11.24
C VAL A 326 15.58 2.75 -10.01
N HIS A 327 16.47 1.92 -9.48
CA HIS A 327 16.15 1.14 -8.28
C HIS A 327 17.38 0.91 -7.40
N GLN A 328 17.16 0.70 -6.11
CA GLN A 328 18.18 0.22 -5.20
C GLN A 328 18.42 -1.26 -5.46
N SER A 329 19.66 -1.62 -5.81
CA SER A 329 20.00 -3.03 -6.03
C SER A 329 19.90 -3.82 -4.71
N PRO A 330 19.20 -4.96 -4.69
CA PRO A 330 19.17 -5.84 -3.53
C PRO A 330 20.51 -6.58 -3.33
N TYR A 331 21.40 -6.55 -4.32
CA TYR A 331 22.70 -7.23 -4.31
C TYR A 331 23.87 -6.30 -3.93
N GLY A 332 23.59 -5.14 -3.32
CA GLY A 332 24.62 -4.24 -2.82
C GLY A 332 25.36 -3.42 -3.89
N LYS A 333 24.87 -3.38 -5.13
CA LYS A 333 25.47 -2.63 -6.25
C LYS A 333 25.14 -1.12 -6.24
N GLY A 334 24.44 -0.63 -5.21
CA GLY A 334 23.94 0.74 -5.16
C GLY A 334 22.72 0.95 -6.05
N VAL A 335 22.54 2.18 -6.56
CA VAL A 335 21.41 2.52 -7.45
C VAL A 335 21.73 2.07 -8.87
N CYS A 336 20.81 1.30 -9.45
CA CYS A 336 20.87 0.79 -10.82
C CYS A 336 19.78 1.45 -11.67
N SER A 337 20.03 1.55 -12.97
CA SER A 337 19.04 2.01 -13.95
C SER A 337 18.15 0.86 -14.41
N GLY A 338 16.92 1.18 -14.80
CA GLY A 338 15.96 0.23 -15.36
C GLY A 338 14.81 -0.09 -14.43
N VAL A 339 13.82 -0.76 -14.99
CA VAL A 339 12.67 -1.28 -14.23
C VAL A 339 13.14 -2.41 -13.32
N TYR A 340 12.47 -2.55 -12.19
CA TYR A 340 12.73 -3.65 -11.25
C TYR A 340 11.43 -4.09 -10.62
N TYR A 341 11.18 -5.39 -10.66
CA TYR A 341 10.01 -6.03 -10.05
C TYR A 341 10.46 -7.13 -9.10
N ALA A 342 9.83 -7.26 -7.96
CA ALA A 342 10.16 -8.25 -6.94
C ALA A 342 8.92 -8.82 -6.25
N ASP A 343 9.17 -9.65 -5.24
CA ASP A 343 8.16 -10.25 -4.37
C ASP A 343 7.22 -11.22 -5.07
N THR A 344 7.72 -11.95 -6.07
CA THR A 344 6.97 -13.05 -6.69
C THR A 344 7.68 -14.39 -6.51
N GLY A 345 6.90 -15.41 -6.16
CA GLY A 345 7.36 -16.81 -6.18
C GLY A 345 7.17 -17.41 -7.57
N TYR A 346 8.25 -17.62 -8.32
CA TYR A 346 8.15 -18.21 -9.66
C TYR A 346 7.43 -19.54 -9.67
N TRP A 347 7.72 -20.37 -8.69
CA TRP A 347 7.10 -21.68 -8.57
C TRP A 347 5.58 -21.58 -8.42
N ASP A 348 5.09 -20.57 -7.74
CA ASP A 348 3.66 -20.31 -7.56
C ASP A 348 3.05 -19.65 -8.80
N ALA A 349 3.76 -18.73 -9.43
CA ALA A 349 3.25 -17.81 -10.44
C ALA A 349 3.25 -18.37 -11.88
N PHE A 350 4.22 -19.22 -12.24
CA PHE A 350 4.49 -19.57 -13.65
C PHE A 350 3.35 -20.29 -14.34
N ARG A 351 2.53 -21.05 -13.62
CA ARG A 351 1.45 -21.85 -14.21
C ARG A 351 0.21 -21.04 -14.59
N ALA A 352 -0.10 -19.99 -13.86
CA ALA A 352 -1.34 -19.22 -14.04
C ALA A 352 -1.10 -17.71 -14.09
N LEU A 353 -0.44 -17.12 -13.09
CA LEU A 353 -0.26 -15.66 -13.03
C LEU A 353 0.57 -15.14 -14.20
N CYS A 354 1.73 -15.74 -14.48
CA CYS A 354 2.56 -15.27 -15.60
C CYS A 354 1.85 -15.39 -16.96
N PRO A 355 1.18 -16.51 -17.32
CA PRO A 355 0.35 -16.56 -18.51
C PRO A 355 -0.79 -15.52 -18.54
N LEU A 356 -1.48 -15.28 -17.41
CA LEU A 356 -2.51 -14.26 -17.31
C LEU A 356 -1.94 -12.86 -17.62
N LEU A 357 -0.82 -12.50 -16.98
CA LEU A 357 -0.19 -11.20 -17.20
C LEU A 357 0.27 -11.02 -18.63
N ASN A 358 0.88 -12.04 -19.24
CA ASN A 358 1.31 -11.99 -20.65
C ASN A 358 0.14 -11.88 -21.64
N LEU A 359 -1.01 -12.47 -21.31
CA LEU A 359 -2.19 -12.46 -22.16
C LEU A 359 -2.97 -11.14 -22.04
N VAL A 360 -3.20 -10.67 -20.81
CA VAL A 360 -4.13 -9.56 -20.51
C VAL A 360 -3.38 -8.24 -20.32
N TYR A 361 -2.15 -8.28 -19.80
CA TYR A 361 -1.32 -7.13 -19.46
C TYR A 361 0.08 -7.24 -20.10
N PRO A 362 0.18 -7.39 -21.44
CA PRO A 362 1.45 -7.74 -22.10
C PRO A 362 2.55 -6.69 -21.93
N GLU A 363 2.20 -5.41 -21.76
CA GLU A 363 3.17 -4.35 -21.48
C GLU A 363 3.81 -4.56 -20.10
N THR A 364 2.98 -4.74 -19.08
CA THR A 364 3.43 -5.01 -17.70
C THR A 364 4.19 -6.35 -17.64
N GLY A 365 3.72 -7.38 -18.33
CA GLY A 365 4.41 -8.68 -18.43
C GLY A 365 5.83 -8.55 -18.99
N ARG A 366 6.02 -7.72 -20.02
CA ARG A 366 7.32 -7.40 -20.61
C ARG A 366 8.24 -6.69 -19.61
N ASP A 367 7.71 -5.67 -18.93
CA ASP A 367 8.47 -4.90 -17.94
C ASP A 367 8.88 -5.77 -16.75
N ILE A 368 8.00 -6.68 -16.31
CA ILE A 368 8.30 -7.66 -15.26
C ILE A 368 9.48 -8.54 -15.68
N ILE A 369 9.46 -9.09 -16.90
CA ILE A 369 10.55 -9.93 -17.41
C ILE A 369 11.84 -9.11 -17.52
N ALA A 370 11.79 -7.90 -18.07
CA ALA A 370 12.96 -7.03 -18.18
C ALA A 370 13.54 -6.60 -16.82
N GLY A 371 12.70 -6.51 -15.79
CA GLY A 371 13.11 -6.15 -14.43
C GLY A 371 13.63 -7.32 -13.60
N MET A 372 13.68 -8.52 -14.17
CA MET A 372 14.22 -9.73 -13.53
C MET A 372 15.62 -10.10 -14.01
N ASP A 373 16.05 -9.53 -15.13
CA ASP A 373 17.40 -9.70 -15.71
C ASP A 373 18.41 -8.74 -15.01
#